data_b3f97789ff6b011669acb6c0897a42d4
#
_entry.id   b3f97789ff6b011669acb6c0897a42d4
#
_cell.length_a   1.000
_cell.length_b   1.000
_cell.length_c   1.000
_cell.angle_alpha   90.00
_cell.angle_beta   90.00
_cell.angle_gamma   90.00
#
_symmetry.space_group_name_H-M   'P 1'
#
loop_
_entity.id
_entity.type
_entity.pdbx_description
1 polymer ?
#
loop_
_entity_poly.entity_id
_entity_poly.type
_entity_poly.pdbx_seq_one_letter_code
_entity_poly.pdbx_strand_id
1 'polypeptide(L)'
;MFIVQMGRKKYKSLLTVPVIMILVGLVGTGAGMLIQNFVVSPDEINKESQYLERNIQYTQYAYQLDDVDIKAFAADNKLTASDINANVETINNIRINDFDPAQQFYNQTQSIRQYYTFHDVDVDRYMINGKYTQTFLTAREIDENKIDTSWLNRHLKYTHGYGATLSRVDKVTSSGQPDVLIGNIMECIVLTDTLR
;
A
#
# COMPACT_ATOMS: atom_id res chain seq x y z
N MET A 1 29.77 -40.23 3.77
CA MET A 1 29.09 -41.53 3.97
C MET A 1 28.45 -42.05 2.68
N PHE A 2 27.71 -41.25 1.93
CA PHE A 2 27.07 -41.62 0.66
C PHE A 2 28.06 -42.18 -0.41
N ILE A 3 29.15 -41.48 -0.67
CA ILE A 3 30.17 -41.85 -1.66
C ILE A 3 30.87 -43.20 -1.30
N VAL A 4 31.09 -43.42 -0.01
CA VAL A 4 31.76 -44.68 0.48
C VAL A 4 30.84 -45.91 0.34
N GLN A 5 29.53 -45.74 0.48
CA GLN A 5 28.53 -46.79 0.30
C GLN A 5 28.31 -47.17 -1.17
N MET A 6 28.42 -46.20 -2.07
CA MET A 6 28.32 -46.41 -3.52
C MET A 6 29.47 -47.32 -4.04
N GLY A 7 30.67 -47.12 -3.53
CA GLY A 7 31.85 -47.97 -3.87
C GLY A 7 31.75 -49.42 -3.38
N ARG A 8 30.94 -49.70 -2.36
CA ARG A 8 30.76 -51.05 -1.78
C ARG A 8 29.59 -51.87 -2.32
N LYS A 9 28.87 -51.38 -3.34
CA LYS A 9 27.68 -52.03 -3.95
C LYS A 9 26.57 -52.41 -2.94
N LYS A 10 26.50 -51.74 -1.78
CA LYS A 10 25.46 -51.96 -0.77
C LYS A 10 24.27 -51.03 -0.99
N TYR A 11 23.52 -51.24 -2.07
CA TYR A 11 22.41 -50.39 -2.51
C TYR A 11 21.28 -50.24 -1.46
N LYS A 12 21.05 -51.29 -0.63
CA LYS A 12 20.06 -51.21 0.46
C LYS A 12 20.42 -50.15 1.52
N SER A 13 21.71 -50.02 1.81
CA SER A 13 22.21 -49.02 2.77
C SER A 13 22.22 -47.60 2.17
N LEU A 14 22.18 -47.46 0.85
CA LEU A 14 22.12 -46.16 0.18
C LEU A 14 20.77 -45.48 0.35
N LEU A 15 19.68 -46.27 0.40
CA LEU A 15 18.33 -45.79 0.59
C LEU A 15 18.02 -45.36 2.03
N THR A 16 18.82 -45.78 3.02
CA THR A 16 18.56 -45.43 4.43
C THR A 16 18.72 -43.94 4.70
N VAL A 17 19.65 -43.25 4.04
CA VAL A 17 19.88 -41.82 4.27
C VAL A 17 18.65 -40.95 3.81
N PRO A 18 18.19 -41.09 2.55
CA PRO A 18 17.00 -40.35 2.13
C PRO A 18 15.74 -40.69 2.92
N VAL A 19 15.56 -41.96 3.32
CA VAL A 19 14.45 -42.39 4.16
C VAL A 19 14.49 -41.73 5.53
N ILE A 20 15.67 -41.68 6.17
CA ILE A 20 15.85 -40.98 7.46
C ILE A 20 15.55 -39.48 7.29
N MET A 21 16.04 -38.83 6.23
CA MET A 21 15.76 -37.40 5.98
C MET A 21 14.26 -37.14 5.85
N ILE A 22 13.55 -37.98 5.10
CA ILE A 22 12.10 -37.86 4.95
C ILE A 22 11.38 -38.07 6.32
N LEU A 23 11.79 -39.07 7.09
CA LEU A 23 11.21 -39.33 8.42
C LEU A 23 11.45 -38.17 9.37
N VAL A 24 12.64 -37.61 9.42
CA VAL A 24 12.95 -36.44 10.24
C VAL A 24 12.11 -35.23 9.81
N GLY A 25 11.94 -35.01 8.51
CA GLY A 25 11.06 -33.96 7.99
C GLY A 25 9.60 -34.17 8.40
N LEU A 26 9.07 -35.39 8.23
CA LEU A 26 7.70 -35.71 8.60
C LEU A 26 7.45 -35.59 10.12
N VAL A 27 8.37 -36.08 10.95
CA VAL A 27 8.29 -35.96 12.41
C VAL A 27 8.38 -34.51 12.84
N GLY A 28 9.28 -33.73 12.27
CA GLY A 28 9.43 -32.30 12.57
C GLY A 28 8.18 -31.50 12.18
N THR A 29 7.64 -31.71 10.99
CA THR A 29 6.42 -31.05 10.55
C THR A 29 5.20 -31.49 11.40
N GLY A 30 5.08 -32.79 11.67
CA GLY A 30 3.98 -33.31 12.48
C GLY A 30 4.03 -32.78 13.93
N ALA A 31 5.20 -32.77 14.54
CA ALA A 31 5.39 -32.20 15.87
C ALA A 31 5.05 -30.70 15.91
N GLY A 32 5.49 -29.94 14.89
CA GLY A 32 5.16 -28.52 14.76
C GLY A 32 3.65 -28.29 14.67
N MET A 33 2.95 -29.06 13.82
CA MET A 33 1.49 -28.98 13.70
C MET A 33 0.76 -29.32 15.01
N LEU A 34 1.23 -30.33 15.74
CA LEU A 34 0.63 -30.71 17.03
C LEU A 34 0.82 -29.58 18.07
N ILE A 35 2.03 -29.02 18.16
CA ILE A 35 2.28 -27.90 19.08
C ILE A 35 1.45 -26.68 18.67
N GLN A 36 1.40 -26.34 17.38
CA GLN A 36 0.59 -25.23 16.89
C GLN A 36 -0.89 -25.39 17.27
N ASN A 37 -1.49 -26.54 16.98
CA ASN A 37 -2.93 -26.74 17.14
C ASN A 37 -3.35 -26.95 18.60
N PHE A 38 -2.52 -27.59 19.42
CA PHE A 38 -2.91 -27.95 20.80
C PHE A 38 -2.33 -27.04 21.88
N VAL A 39 -1.23 -26.33 21.58
CA VAL A 39 -0.53 -25.49 22.56
C VAL A 39 -0.62 -24.01 22.21
N VAL A 40 -0.43 -23.64 20.94
CA VAL A 40 -0.39 -22.24 20.53
C VAL A 40 -1.79 -21.72 20.21
N SER A 41 -2.52 -22.37 19.29
CA SER A 41 -3.85 -21.92 18.85
C SER A 41 -4.87 -21.70 19.96
N PRO A 42 -4.94 -22.51 21.01
CA PRO A 42 -5.92 -22.26 22.10
C PRO A 42 -5.64 -21.01 22.93
N ASP A 43 -4.38 -20.55 22.97
CA ASP A 43 -3.95 -19.41 23.78
C ASP A 43 -2.88 -18.58 23.02
N GLU A 44 -3.19 -18.28 21.76
CA GLU A 44 -2.28 -17.64 20.80
C GLU A 44 -1.78 -16.28 21.30
N ILE A 45 -2.69 -15.44 21.80
CA ILE A 45 -2.37 -14.09 22.28
C ILE A 45 -1.32 -14.12 23.39
N ASN A 46 -1.46 -14.97 24.39
CA ASN A 46 -0.48 -15.04 25.47
C ASN A 46 0.86 -15.65 25.05
N LYS A 47 0.82 -16.62 24.14
CA LYS A 47 2.03 -17.28 23.64
C LYS A 47 2.81 -16.40 22.69
N GLU A 48 2.12 -15.61 21.90
CA GLU A 48 2.74 -14.75 20.88
C GLU A 48 2.91 -13.29 21.32
N SER A 49 2.34 -12.89 22.45
CA SER A 49 2.36 -11.52 22.96
C SER A 49 3.75 -10.86 22.92
N GLN A 50 4.80 -11.59 23.32
CA GLN A 50 6.16 -11.08 23.30
C GLN A 50 6.69 -10.78 21.88
N TYR A 51 6.30 -11.57 20.89
CA TYR A 51 6.68 -11.38 19.50
C TYR A 51 5.85 -10.25 18.85
N LEU A 52 4.55 -10.19 19.19
CA LEU A 52 3.66 -9.12 18.77
C LEU A 52 4.11 -7.76 19.31
N GLU A 53 4.48 -7.69 20.59
CA GLU A 53 5.01 -6.46 21.20
C GLU A 53 6.24 -5.95 20.46
N ARG A 54 7.21 -6.84 20.16
CA ARG A 54 8.40 -6.48 19.38
C ARG A 54 8.05 -6.01 17.97
N ASN A 55 7.14 -6.71 17.30
CA ASN A 55 6.71 -6.32 15.96
C ASN A 55 6.03 -4.95 15.97
N ILE A 56 5.19 -4.67 16.95
CA ILE A 56 4.55 -3.37 17.13
C ILE A 56 5.61 -2.28 17.35
N GLN A 57 6.54 -2.48 18.28
CA GLN A 57 7.60 -1.51 18.55
C GLN A 57 8.46 -1.20 17.32
N TYR A 58 8.91 -2.23 16.60
CA TYR A 58 9.72 -2.03 15.40
C TYR A 58 8.93 -1.38 14.27
N THR A 59 7.64 -1.69 14.14
CA THR A 59 6.77 -1.04 13.16
C THR A 59 6.57 0.43 13.51
N GLN A 60 6.28 0.74 14.76
CA GLN A 60 6.16 2.13 15.23
C GLN A 60 7.44 2.92 14.98
N TYR A 61 8.58 2.35 15.33
CA TYR A 61 9.88 2.96 15.07
C TYR A 61 10.15 3.18 13.57
N ALA A 62 9.87 2.18 12.72
CA ALA A 62 10.10 2.26 11.29
C ALA A 62 9.24 3.34 10.59
N TYR A 63 8.04 3.57 11.09
CA TYR A 63 7.11 4.57 10.58
C TYR A 63 7.12 5.88 11.39
N GLN A 64 8.03 6.02 12.38
CA GLN A 64 8.13 7.19 13.26
C GLN A 64 6.81 7.53 13.98
N LEU A 65 6.05 6.50 14.36
CA LEU A 65 4.78 6.66 15.06
C LEU A 65 4.96 6.96 16.56
N ASP A 66 6.14 6.77 17.09
CA ASP A 66 6.53 7.09 18.47
C ASP A 66 6.51 8.61 18.73
N ASP A 67 6.68 9.41 17.67
CA ASP A 67 6.62 10.89 17.74
C ASP A 67 5.18 11.43 17.66
N VAL A 68 4.18 10.55 17.52
CA VAL A 68 2.77 10.95 17.42
C VAL A 68 2.20 11.27 18.79
N ASP A 69 1.76 12.51 18.98
CA ASP A 69 1.07 12.96 20.20
C ASP A 69 -0.38 12.49 20.21
N ILE A 70 -0.66 11.48 21.01
CA ILE A 70 -2.00 10.88 21.14
C ILE A 70 -2.85 11.69 22.14
N LYS A 71 -3.88 12.36 21.62
CA LYS A 71 -4.84 13.12 22.42
C LYS A 71 -6.18 12.40 22.50
N ALA A 72 -6.71 12.28 23.72
CA ALA A 72 -8.06 11.75 23.90
C ALA A 72 -9.08 12.77 23.36
N PHE A 73 -9.93 12.31 22.46
CA PHE A 73 -11.03 13.11 21.89
C PHE A 73 -12.37 12.64 22.49
N ALA A 74 -13.09 13.54 23.12
CA ALA A 74 -14.42 13.25 23.65
C ALA A 74 -15.44 13.24 22.51
N ALA A 75 -15.83 12.05 22.04
CA ALA A 75 -16.88 11.86 21.02
C ALA A 75 -18.26 11.82 21.67
N ASP A 76 -18.66 12.90 22.35
CA ASP A 76 -19.90 12.97 23.16
C ASP A 76 -21.11 13.51 22.37
N ASN A 77 -20.99 13.70 21.07
CA ASN A 77 -22.01 14.27 20.17
C ASN A 77 -22.51 15.68 20.56
N LYS A 78 -21.76 16.41 21.37
CA LYS A 78 -22.09 17.79 21.77
C LYS A 78 -21.25 18.80 20.97
N LEU A 79 -21.46 18.85 19.67
CA LEU A 79 -20.77 19.79 18.81
C LEU A 79 -21.30 21.20 19.01
N THR A 80 -20.45 22.14 19.36
CA THR A 80 -20.78 23.55 19.52
C THR A 80 -20.20 24.39 18.36
N ALA A 81 -20.72 25.61 18.18
CA ALA A 81 -20.15 26.53 17.20
C ALA A 81 -18.69 26.89 17.51
N SER A 82 -18.31 26.87 18.78
CA SER A 82 -16.92 27.07 19.21
C SER A 82 -16.00 25.94 18.73
N ASP A 83 -16.46 24.70 18.81
CA ASP A 83 -15.69 23.53 18.36
C ASP A 83 -15.49 23.54 16.83
N ILE A 84 -16.52 23.95 16.09
CA ILE A 84 -16.42 24.13 14.64
C ILE A 84 -15.38 25.19 14.30
N ASN A 85 -15.42 26.34 14.96
CA ASN A 85 -14.48 27.42 14.73
C ASN A 85 -13.04 27.08 15.15
N ALA A 86 -12.88 26.25 16.19
CA ALA A 86 -11.56 25.80 16.63
C ALA A 86 -10.93 24.75 15.67
N ASN A 87 -11.75 24.10 14.84
CA ASN A 87 -11.33 23.02 13.92
C ASN A 87 -11.55 23.39 12.44
N VAL A 88 -11.41 24.66 12.08
CA VAL A 88 -11.66 25.16 10.72
C VAL A 88 -10.82 24.43 9.66
N GLU A 89 -9.58 24.08 9.96
CA GLU A 89 -8.73 23.35 9.01
C GLU A 89 -9.28 21.95 8.71
N THR A 90 -9.76 21.25 9.71
CA THR A 90 -10.40 19.93 9.53
C THR A 90 -11.67 20.08 8.72
N ILE A 91 -12.51 21.05 9.03
CA ILE A 91 -13.80 21.26 8.37
C ILE A 91 -13.60 21.67 6.90
N ASN A 92 -12.65 22.53 6.62
CA ASN A 92 -12.33 22.96 5.26
C ASN A 92 -11.73 21.82 4.39
N ASN A 93 -11.25 20.76 5.02
CA ASN A 93 -10.70 19.61 4.35
C ASN A 93 -11.62 18.37 4.40
N ILE A 94 -12.89 18.54 4.79
CA ILE A 94 -13.86 17.45 4.71
C ILE A 94 -14.00 17.01 3.26
N ARG A 95 -13.74 15.72 3.04
CA ARG A 95 -13.83 15.11 1.72
C ARG A 95 -15.28 15.02 1.25
N ILE A 96 -15.59 15.60 0.10
CA ILE A 96 -16.89 15.54 -0.57
C ILE A 96 -16.86 14.65 -1.81
N ASN A 97 -15.67 14.33 -2.33
CA ASN A 97 -15.47 13.36 -3.40
C ASN A 97 -15.02 12.03 -2.81
N ASP A 98 -15.34 10.92 -3.47
CA ASP A 98 -14.85 9.60 -3.10
C ASP A 98 -13.78 9.10 -4.07
N PHE A 99 -13.03 8.08 -3.65
CA PHE A 99 -11.89 7.53 -4.39
C PHE A 99 -12.33 6.93 -5.74
N ASP A 100 -13.31 6.02 -5.71
CA ASP A 100 -13.75 5.30 -6.91
C ASP A 100 -14.28 6.22 -8.01
N PRO A 101 -15.18 7.18 -7.74
CA PRO A 101 -15.60 8.16 -8.74
C PRO A 101 -14.46 9.03 -9.25
N ALA A 102 -13.52 9.43 -8.38
CA ALA A 102 -12.36 10.21 -8.78
C ALA A 102 -11.44 9.42 -9.71
N GLN A 103 -11.15 8.17 -9.38
CA GLN A 103 -10.35 7.28 -10.21
C GLN A 103 -10.99 7.05 -11.59
N GLN A 104 -12.30 6.79 -11.61
CA GLN A 104 -13.05 6.63 -12.86
C GLN A 104 -12.95 7.90 -13.73
N PHE A 105 -13.13 9.05 -13.11
CA PHE A 105 -12.99 10.33 -13.80
C PHE A 105 -11.59 10.51 -14.40
N TYR A 106 -10.51 10.22 -13.65
CA TYR A 106 -9.15 10.32 -14.15
C TYR A 106 -8.88 9.34 -15.29
N ASN A 107 -9.35 8.10 -15.17
CA ASN A 107 -9.22 7.12 -16.24
C ASN A 107 -9.97 7.52 -17.52
N GLN A 108 -11.08 8.23 -17.39
CA GLN A 108 -11.84 8.71 -18.55
C GLN A 108 -11.25 9.97 -19.20
N THR A 109 -10.73 10.90 -18.39
CA THR A 109 -10.37 12.24 -18.86
C THR A 109 -8.87 12.50 -18.89
N GLN A 110 -8.09 11.87 -18.03
CA GLN A 110 -6.68 12.17 -17.80
C GLN A 110 -5.71 11.07 -18.27
N SER A 111 -6.20 9.91 -18.72
CA SER A 111 -5.32 8.85 -19.22
C SER A 111 -4.58 9.27 -20.51
N ILE A 112 -5.15 10.13 -21.36
CA ILE A 112 -4.55 10.74 -22.56
C ILE A 112 -4.23 9.72 -23.67
N ARG A 113 -3.73 8.55 -23.31
CA ARG A 113 -3.45 7.42 -24.19
C ARG A 113 -4.07 6.15 -23.63
N GLN A 114 -4.46 5.23 -24.52
CA GLN A 114 -5.16 3.98 -24.14
C GLN A 114 -4.33 3.07 -23.23
N TYR A 115 -3.00 3.17 -23.29
CA TYR A 115 -2.09 2.36 -22.47
C TYR A 115 -1.75 3.01 -21.12
N TYR A 116 -2.24 4.21 -20.82
CA TYR A 116 -2.13 4.79 -19.49
C TYR A 116 -3.38 4.48 -18.66
N THR A 117 -3.16 4.25 -17.37
CA THR A 117 -4.20 4.03 -16.39
C THR A 117 -3.82 4.63 -15.04
N PHE A 118 -4.81 4.83 -14.20
CA PHE A 118 -4.67 5.21 -12.80
C PHE A 118 -5.15 4.04 -11.95
N HIS A 119 -4.23 3.34 -11.27
CA HIS A 119 -4.54 2.14 -10.48
C HIS A 119 -5.10 2.50 -9.12
N ASP A 120 -4.47 3.47 -8.45
CA ASP A 120 -4.85 3.90 -7.12
C ASP A 120 -4.96 5.42 -7.04
N VAL A 121 -5.71 5.88 -6.05
CA VAL A 121 -5.85 7.29 -5.71
C VAL A 121 -5.51 7.46 -4.24
N ASP A 122 -4.42 8.13 -3.97
CA ASP A 122 -3.95 8.43 -2.62
C ASP A 122 -4.48 9.77 -2.13
N VAL A 123 -4.52 9.93 -0.81
CA VAL A 123 -4.82 11.21 -0.17
C VAL A 123 -3.55 11.80 0.41
N ASP A 124 -3.22 13.00 -0.02
CA ASP A 124 -2.08 13.75 0.48
C ASP A 124 -2.47 15.20 0.78
N ARG A 125 -1.57 15.98 1.34
CA ARG A 125 -1.82 17.35 1.78
C ARG A 125 -0.73 18.29 1.30
N TYR A 126 -1.16 19.36 0.64
CA TYR A 126 -0.26 20.37 0.10
C TYR A 126 -0.68 21.78 0.51
N MET A 127 0.29 22.70 0.58
CA MET A 127 0.03 24.12 0.73
C MET A 127 -0.41 24.71 -0.61
N ILE A 128 -1.71 24.98 -0.76
CA ILE A 128 -2.28 25.56 -1.97
C ILE A 128 -2.82 26.95 -1.65
N ASN A 129 -2.25 27.96 -2.27
CA ASN A 129 -2.59 29.37 -2.02
C ASN A 129 -2.52 29.76 -0.53
N GLY A 130 -1.51 29.27 0.18
CA GLY A 130 -1.27 29.56 1.58
C GLY A 130 -2.22 28.84 2.54
N LYS A 131 -2.99 27.85 2.08
CA LYS A 131 -3.87 27.01 2.89
C LYS A 131 -3.47 25.55 2.79
N TYR A 132 -3.47 24.88 3.93
CA TYR A 132 -3.26 23.44 4.00
C TYR A 132 -4.49 22.73 3.44
N THR A 133 -4.32 22.10 2.30
CA THR A 133 -5.44 21.53 1.51
C THR A 133 -5.21 20.04 1.27
N GLN A 134 -6.20 19.25 1.60
CA GLN A 134 -6.19 17.82 1.29
C GLN A 134 -6.54 17.61 -0.18
N THR A 135 -5.81 16.69 -0.82
CA THR A 135 -5.92 16.43 -2.25
C THR A 135 -5.93 14.93 -2.53
N PHE A 136 -6.53 14.55 -3.64
CA PHE A 136 -6.28 13.27 -4.27
C PHE A 136 -5.05 13.38 -5.18
N LEU A 137 -4.13 12.46 -5.02
CA LEU A 137 -2.94 12.31 -5.83
C LEU A 137 -2.93 10.92 -6.47
N THR A 138 -2.62 10.84 -7.75
CA THR A 138 -2.49 9.56 -8.43
C THR A 138 -1.46 9.65 -9.55
N ALA A 139 -0.64 8.61 -9.71
CA ALA A 139 0.31 8.50 -10.80
C ALA A 139 -0.35 7.96 -12.07
N ARG A 140 0.05 8.49 -13.22
CA ARG A 140 -0.34 7.93 -14.51
C ARG A 140 0.62 6.82 -14.87
N GLU A 141 0.17 5.58 -14.78
CA GLU A 141 0.97 4.38 -14.96
C GLU A 141 0.69 3.72 -16.31
N ILE A 142 1.59 2.85 -16.75
CA ILE A 142 1.38 2.04 -17.94
C ILE A 142 0.63 0.77 -17.58
N ASP A 143 -0.45 0.49 -18.31
CA ASP A 143 -1.12 -0.80 -18.29
C ASP A 143 -0.49 -1.72 -19.34
N GLU A 144 0.31 -2.66 -18.88
CA GLU A 144 1.03 -3.61 -19.74
C GLU A 144 0.11 -4.45 -20.63
N ASN A 145 -1.14 -4.65 -20.22
CA ASN A 145 -2.12 -5.40 -20.99
C ASN A 145 -2.67 -4.61 -22.19
N LYS A 146 -2.52 -3.30 -22.16
CA LYS A 146 -2.96 -2.39 -23.23
C LYS A 146 -1.84 -1.99 -24.19
N ILE A 147 -0.63 -2.51 -23.99
CA ILE A 147 0.51 -2.27 -24.89
C ILE A 147 0.57 -3.41 -25.92
N ASP A 148 0.98 -3.05 -27.16
CA ASP A 148 1.33 -4.04 -28.18
C ASP A 148 2.37 -5.05 -27.65
N THR A 149 2.12 -6.33 -27.90
CA THR A 149 2.84 -7.47 -27.33
C THR A 149 4.28 -7.65 -27.85
N SER A 150 4.78 -6.77 -28.75
CA SER A 150 6.17 -6.87 -29.22
C SER A 150 7.15 -6.66 -28.06
N TRP A 151 8.19 -7.50 -28.01
CA TRP A 151 9.24 -7.44 -26.99
C TRP A 151 9.88 -6.04 -26.90
N LEU A 152 10.12 -5.42 -28.05
CA LEU A 152 10.72 -4.07 -28.14
C LEU A 152 9.82 -3.00 -27.49
N ASN A 153 8.52 -3.05 -27.72
CA ASN A 153 7.60 -2.09 -27.13
C ASN A 153 7.52 -2.23 -25.62
N ARG A 154 7.45 -3.47 -25.10
CA ARG A 154 7.35 -3.72 -23.66
C ARG A 154 8.61 -3.40 -22.87
N HIS A 155 9.80 -3.62 -23.47
CA HIS A 155 11.05 -3.53 -22.70
C HIS A 155 11.88 -2.27 -23.01
N LEU A 156 11.67 -1.64 -24.15
CA LEU A 156 12.49 -0.50 -24.57
C LEU A 156 11.69 0.78 -24.85
N LYS A 157 10.41 0.69 -25.18
CA LYS A 157 9.63 1.86 -25.58
C LYS A 157 8.65 2.33 -24.51
N TYR A 158 7.89 1.41 -23.92
CA TYR A 158 6.86 1.72 -22.91
C TYR A 158 7.30 1.17 -21.55
N THR A 159 8.28 1.82 -20.95
CA THR A 159 8.95 1.32 -19.74
C THR A 159 8.44 1.94 -18.45
N HIS A 160 7.73 3.06 -18.51
CA HIS A 160 7.25 3.78 -17.31
C HIS A 160 6.05 4.67 -17.65
N GLY A 161 5.26 4.96 -16.63
CA GLY A 161 4.20 5.96 -16.71
C GLY A 161 4.75 7.38 -16.80
N TYR A 162 3.87 8.36 -17.01
CA TYR A 162 4.29 9.75 -17.15
C TYR A 162 3.30 10.71 -16.50
N GLY A 163 3.80 11.45 -15.50
CA GLY A 163 3.06 12.49 -14.81
C GLY A 163 2.12 11.96 -13.74
N ALA A 164 1.54 12.89 -13.02
CA ALA A 164 0.57 12.64 -11.97
C ALA A 164 -0.66 13.52 -12.16
N THR A 165 -1.76 13.17 -11.50
CA THR A 165 -2.96 13.99 -11.42
C THR A 165 -3.21 14.36 -9.97
N LEU A 166 -3.49 15.63 -9.73
CA LEU A 166 -3.82 16.18 -8.41
C LEU A 166 -5.17 16.88 -8.49
N SER A 167 -6.10 16.56 -7.61
CA SER A 167 -7.34 17.30 -7.46
C SER A 167 -7.69 17.53 -6.00
N ARG A 168 -8.55 18.50 -5.74
CA ARG A 168 -9.05 18.78 -4.39
C ARG A 168 -10.08 17.75 -3.96
N VAL A 169 -10.06 17.38 -2.67
CA VAL A 169 -11.09 16.48 -2.09
C VAL A 169 -12.33 17.22 -1.64
N ASP A 170 -12.21 18.51 -1.35
CA ASP A 170 -13.21 19.39 -0.74
C ASP A 170 -13.98 20.23 -1.76
N LYS A 171 -13.67 20.10 -3.06
CA LYS A 171 -14.30 20.87 -4.12
C LYS A 171 -14.63 20.02 -5.34
N VAL A 172 -15.72 20.43 -6.00
CA VAL A 172 -16.11 19.95 -7.33
C VAL A 172 -16.34 21.16 -8.25
N THR A 173 -16.24 20.91 -9.55
CA THR A 173 -16.62 21.89 -10.59
C THR A 173 -18.14 22.08 -10.62
N SER A 174 -18.62 23.06 -11.37
CA SER A 174 -20.06 23.29 -11.57
C SER A 174 -20.80 22.10 -12.20
N SER A 175 -20.07 21.20 -12.87
CA SER A 175 -20.60 19.95 -13.44
C SER A 175 -20.52 18.75 -12.47
N GLY A 176 -20.09 18.95 -11.22
CA GLY A 176 -19.94 17.89 -10.22
C GLY A 176 -18.68 17.02 -10.38
N GLN A 177 -17.75 17.39 -11.26
CA GLN A 177 -16.50 16.66 -11.48
C GLN A 177 -15.40 17.12 -10.50
N PRO A 178 -14.38 16.30 -10.22
CA PRO A 178 -13.24 16.70 -9.42
C PRO A 178 -12.58 18.00 -9.92
N ASP A 179 -12.23 18.90 -9.01
CA ASP A 179 -11.51 20.14 -9.30
C ASP A 179 -10.02 19.82 -9.47
N VAL A 180 -9.61 19.59 -10.72
CA VAL A 180 -8.25 19.15 -11.08
C VAL A 180 -7.30 20.33 -11.04
N LEU A 181 -6.28 20.25 -10.18
CA LEU A 181 -5.20 21.23 -10.05
C LEU A 181 -4.01 20.92 -10.97
N ILE A 182 -3.67 19.64 -11.07
CA ILE A 182 -2.66 19.11 -11.98
C ILE A 182 -3.29 17.98 -12.79
N GLY A 183 -3.27 18.11 -14.09
CA GLY A 183 -3.91 17.11 -14.95
C GLY A 183 -3.05 16.69 -16.12
N ASN A 184 -2.89 17.55 -17.09
CA ASN A 184 -2.23 17.24 -18.35
C ASN A 184 -0.70 17.01 -18.21
N ILE A 185 -0.09 16.36 -19.19
CA ILE A 185 1.35 16.04 -19.19
C ILE A 185 2.24 17.30 -19.06
N MET A 186 1.80 18.42 -19.60
CA MET A 186 2.56 19.68 -19.60
C MET A 186 2.46 20.46 -18.28
N GLU A 187 1.42 20.25 -17.47
CA GLU A 187 1.21 21.01 -16.23
C GLU A 187 2.06 20.55 -15.06
N CYS A 188 2.58 19.33 -15.09
CA CYS A 188 3.49 18.81 -14.06
C CYS A 188 4.80 19.62 -13.93
N ILE A 189 5.17 20.42 -14.91
CA ILE A 189 6.42 21.19 -14.94
C ILE A 189 6.27 22.55 -14.24
N VAL A 190 5.06 23.10 -14.16
CA VAL A 190 4.83 24.49 -13.70
C VAL A 190 4.65 24.59 -12.18
N LEU A 191 4.40 23.50 -11.47
CA LEU A 191 3.99 23.52 -10.07
C LEU A 191 5.13 23.42 -9.04
N THR A 192 6.38 23.30 -9.45
CA THR A 192 7.52 23.34 -8.52
C THR A 192 7.64 24.68 -7.76
N ASP A 193 7.06 25.76 -8.27
CA ASP A 193 7.07 27.06 -7.61
C ASP A 193 5.82 27.35 -6.74
N THR A 194 4.75 26.58 -6.89
CA THR A 194 3.48 26.82 -6.17
C THR A 194 3.30 25.90 -4.95
N LEU A 195 4.07 24.82 -4.86
CA LEU A 195 4.00 23.84 -3.78
C LEU A 195 5.12 24.00 -2.73
N ARG A 196 5.86 25.12 -2.75
CA ARG A 196 6.83 25.48 -1.70
C ARG A 196 6.19 26.29 -0.59
#